data_16e1460b32a6440370abcb9509d645ad
#
_entry.id   16e1460b32a6440370abcb9509d645ad
#
_cell.length_a   1.000
_cell.length_b   1.000
_cell.length_c   1.000
_cell.angle_alpha   90.00
_cell.angle_beta   90.00
_cell.angle_gamma   90.00
#
_symmetry.space_group_name_H-M   'P 1'
#
loop_
_entity.id
_entity.type
_entity.pdbx_description
1 polymer ?
#
loop_
_entity_poly.entity_id
_entity_poly.type
_entity_poly.pdbx_seq_one_letter_code
_entity_poly.pdbx_strand_id
1 'polypeptide(L)'
;MVLLKNTGLLPLARQRIQKLAVIGPNVEHFRVMGGGSSSLKPHYLSTPLAALAERYPGMEVEFQSGCPTYKYIPEPKRHLLLPPRELETPVEDNGLWVKFFADKGRSKLIRERVIAQSTVHASLLAGSANAMTLEGTYLCEAAGEYTFGLLSTGRAALWVNDEQVIDNWTAPTPGEAFFMQGSAEVRGVRHCQENEVLALRIEFEIQPETLFKGLRYGILPPQYEDPIGEAVALAEKSDACLLLVGTNDDWETEGNDRDSLELPGAQDELIARILAANPNTVVVNNSGAPISMPWIDSAPAILQCWFPGQEFGRALIDLLFGEANPSGRLPLTFPQRLQDVPAMAYYPGSNGVVHYEEGLDVGYRGFAAAEASAPLFPFGHGLSYTQFEYHGLSAAFDRQQEEITVTVTLSNQGERAGDEVIQIYASFVGLEARRPTLMLVGFSKVSLLPGETVEHRLIIPRERLGYWCVDRQAYAYEAAPCTLHLGRSASDLSFDVALRVD
;
A
#
# COMPACT_ATOMS: atom_id res chain seq x y z
N MET A 1 3.42 -0.75 11.54
CA MET A 1 2.31 -1.71 11.30
C MET A 1 1.22 -1.48 12.33
N VAL A 2 -0.04 -1.78 12.02
CA VAL A 2 -1.19 -1.62 12.90
C VAL A 2 -1.93 -2.94 13.02
N LEU A 3 -2.14 -3.42 14.25
CA LEU A 3 -2.99 -4.59 14.50
C LEU A 3 -4.45 -4.13 14.49
N LEU A 4 -5.20 -4.51 13.45
CA LEU A 4 -6.59 -4.09 13.26
C LEU A 4 -7.58 -4.99 14.00
N LYS A 5 -7.34 -6.30 13.97
CA LYS A 5 -8.19 -7.31 14.61
C LYS A 5 -7.34 -8.42 15.19
N ASN A 6 -7.70 -8.93 16.36
CA ASN A 6 -7.09 -10.11 16.97
C ASN A 6 -8.07 -10.76 17.94
N THR A 7 -8.49 -11.98 17.63
CA THR A 7 -9.38 -12.77 18.50
C THR A 7 -8.62 -13.72 19.41
N GLY A 8 -7.31 -13.47 19.62
CA GLY A 8 -6.42 -14.29 20.45
C GLY A 8 -5.50 -15.20 19.66
N LEU A 9 -5.45 -15.10 18.32
CA LEU A 9 -4.50 -15.85 17.49
C LEU A 9 -3.07 -15.32 17.63
N LEU A 10 -2.91 -14.00 17.64
CA LEU A 10 -1.61 -13.35 17.79
C LEU A 10 -1.32 -12.99 19.26
N PRO A 11 -0.05 -13.09 19.69
CA PRO A 11 1.09 -13.60 18.94
C PRO A 11 1.04 -15.12 18.74
N LEU A 12 1.57 -15.58 17.61
CA LEU A 12 1.61 -17.00 17.28
C LEU A 12 2.48 -17.76 18.31
N ALA A 13 1.95 -18.87 18.83
CA ALA A 13 2.70 -19.74 19.74
C ALA A 13 3.70 -20.57 18.94
N ARG A 14 4.96 -20.13 18.87
CA ARG A 14 6.05 -20.77 18.10
C ARG A 14 6.12 -22.28 18.28
N GLN A 15 5.94 -22.75 19.52
CA GLN A 15 6.07 -24.17 19.87
C GLN A 15 4.98 -25.04 19.28
N ARG A 16 3.86 -24.45 18.81
CA ARG A 16 2.72 -25.13 18.20
C ARG A 16 2.78 -25.14 16.67
N ILE A 17 3.77 -24.48 16.07
CA ILE A 17 3.87 -24.32 14.62
C ILE A 17 5.12 -25.08 14.15
N GLN A 18 4.94 -26.21 13.51
CA GLN A 18 5.98 -26.96 12.81
C GLN A 18 6.01 -26.58 11.33
N LYS A 19 4.82 -26.46 10.73
CA LYS A 19 4.63 -26.08 9.32
C LYS A 19 3.81 -24.79 9.20
N LEU A 20 4.39 -23.80 8.54
CA LEU A 20 3.78 -22.50 8.25
C LEU A 20 3.56 -22.37 6.74
N ALA A 21 2.32 -22.18 6.32
CA ALA A 21 2.01 -21.74 4.97
C ALA A 21 2.20 -20.21 4.86
N VAL A 22 2.94 -19.77 3.86
CA VAL A 22 3.08 -18.36 3.50
C VAL A 22 2.42 -18.19 2.14
N ILE A 23 1.26 -17.54 2.12
CA ILE A 23 0.39 -17.47 0.95
C ILE A 23 0.16 -16.03 0.53
N GLY A 24 -0.06 -15.82 -0.74
CA GLY A 24 -0.49 -14.53 -1.29
C GLY A 24 0.48 -13.87 -2.24
N PRO A 25 -0.04 -13.01 -3.14
CA PRO A 25 0.76 -12.37 -4.18
C PRO A 25 1.81 -11.39 -3.64
N ASN A 26 1.57 -10.80 -2.45
CA ASN A 26 2.49 -9.85 -1.82
C ASN A 26 3.62 -10.53 -1.02
N VAL A 27 3.79 -11.85 -1.10
CA VAL A 27 4.95 -12.55 -0.49
C VAL A 27 6.22 -12.29 -1.28
N GLU A 28 6.18 -12.49 -2.60
CA GLU A 28 7.31 -12.24 -3.50
C GLU A 28 7.35 -10.80 -4.01
N HIS A 29 6.18 -10.20 -4.20
CA HIS A 29 5.99 -8.88 -4.79
C HIS A 29 5.49 -7.85 -3.76
N PHE A 30 5.89 -8.01 -2.46
CA PHE A 30 5.55 -7.02 -1.46
C PHE A 30 6.14 -5.65 -1.81
N ARG A 31 5.40 -4.61 -1.45
CA ARG A 31 5.84 -3.25 -1.69
C ARG A 31 6.31 -2.60 -0.40
N VAL A 32 7.47 -1.99 -0.49
CA VAL A 32 8.08 -1.24 0.64
C VAL A 32 7.84 0.25 0.52
N MET A 33 7.44 0.68 -0.69
CA MET A 33 7.15 2.07 -1.05
C MET A 33 6.12 2.14 -2.16
N GLY A 34 5.45 3.29 -2.32
CA GLY A 34 4.55 3.56 -3.44
C GLY A 34 5.28 3.71 -4.78
N GLY A 35 4.51 3.72 -5.86
CA GLY A 35 5.01 3.94 -7.21
C GLY A 35 5.25 5.43 -7.55
N GLY A 36 5.70 5.70 -8.77
CA GLY A 36 5.96 7.06 -9.24
C GLY A 36 7.18 7.70 -8.59
N SER A 37 7.12 9.00 -8.30
CA SER A 37 8.24 9.78 -7.76
C SER A 37 8.59 9.43 -6.30
N SER A 38 7.74 8.72 -5.58
CA SER A 38 8.01 8.20 -4.24
C SER A 38 8.88 6.96 -4.22
N SER A 39 9.09 6.33 -5.38
CA SER A 39 9.86 5.09 -5.49
C SER A 39 11.34 5.31 -5.15
N LEU A 40 11.84 4.57 -4.18
CA LEU A 40 13.25 4.53 -3.79
C LEU A 40 13.82 3.12 -3.99
N LYS A 41 15.11 3.07 -4.32
CA LYS A 41 15.85 1.81 -4.35
C LYS A 41 16.47 1.56 -2.98
N PRO A 42 15.95 0.61 -2.18
CA PRO A 42 16.51 0.30 -0.88
C PRO A 42 17.90 -0.35 -1.02
N HIS A 43 18.75 -0.22 0.01
CA HIS A 43 20.07 -0.86 0.02
C HIS A 43 19.96 -2.38 0.02
N TYR A 44 18.96 -2.92 0.72
CA TYR A 44 18.59 -4.33 0.77
C TYR A 44 17.10 -4.46 1.11
N LEU A 45 16.57 -5.66 0.97
CA LEU A 45 15.20 -5.97 1.34
C LEU A 45 15.18 -7.17 2.31
N SER A 46 14.58 -6.98 3.47
CA SER A 46 14.22 -8.07 4.36
C SER A 46 12.87 -8.62 3.91
N THR A 47 12.87 -9.78 3.24
CA THR A 47 11.62 -10.44 2.83
C THR A 47 11.03 -11.25 3.99
N PRO A 48 9.71 -11.49 4.05
CA PRO A 48 9.10 -12.36 5.06
C PRO A 48 9.70 -13.77 5.08
N LEU A 49 9.93 -14.38 3.90
CA LEU A 49 10.51 -15.71 3.78
C LEU A 49 11.96 -15.76 4.30
N ALA A 50 12.79 -14.78 3.95
CA ALA A 50 14.17 -14.69 4.42
C ALA A 50 14.23 -14.47 5.94
N ALA A 51 13.37 -13.62 6.47
CA ALA A 51 13.30 -13.35 7.92
C ALA A 51 12.83 -14.59 8.71
N LEU A 52 11.86 -15.37 8.18
CA LEU A 52 11.46 -16.64 8.76
C LEU A 52 12.61 -17.66 8.78
N ALA A 53 13.32 -17.81 7.66
CA ALA A 53 14.46 -18.72 7.56
C ALA A 53 15.62 -18.32 8.50
N GLU A 54 15.89 -17.02 8.63
CA GLU A 54 16.91 -16.48 9.54
C GLU A 54 16.54 -16.74 11.01
N ARG A 55 15.29 -16.44 11.40
CA ARG A 55 14.85 -16.47 12.80
C ARG A 55 14.47 -17.87 13.28
N TYR A 56 13.91 -18.68 12.38
CA TYR A 56 13.37 -20.00 12.70
C TYR A 56 13.81 -21.07 11.70
N PRO A 57 15.13 -21.39 11.61
CA PRO A 57 15.68 -22.30 10.60
C PRO A 57 15.14 -23.75 10.67
N GLY A 58 14.48 -24.12 11.78
CA GLY A 58 13.86 -25.44 11.95
C GLY A 58 12.33 -25.44 11.70
N MET A 59 11.76 -24.36 11.20
CA MET A 59 10.34 -24.31 10.81
C MET A 59 10.21 -24.71 9.34
N GLU A 60 9.30 -25.62 9.04
CA GLU A 60 8.91 -25.91 7.66
C GLU A 60 8.07 -24.76 7.12
N VAL A 61 8.57 -24.07 6.09
CA VAL A 61 7.89 -22.95 5.45
C VAL A 61 7.70 -23.26 3.99
N GLU A 62 6.44 -23.31 3.54
CA GLU A 62 6.08 -23.46 2.13
C GLU A 62 5.34 -22.21 1.64
N PHE A 63 5.51 -21.90 0.35
CA PHE A 63 4.95 -20.71 -0.29
C PHE A 63 4.06 -21.06 -1.47
N GLN A 64 2.94 -20.32 -1.60
CA GLN A 64 2.08 -20.27 -2.78
C GLN A 64 1.56 -18.84 -3.01
N SER A 65 1.61 -18.34 -4.23
CA SER A 65 1.08 -16.99 -4.55
C SER A 65 -0.46 -16.94 -4.52
N GLY A 66 -1.12 -18.02 -4.86
CA GLY A 66 -2.57 -18.16 -4.87
C GLY A 66 -3.29 -17.42 -6.02
N CYS A 67 -2.95 -16.17 -6.26
CA CYS A 67 -3.50 -15.39 -7.38
C CYS A 67 -2.54 -14.27 -7.80
N PRO A 68 -2.65 -13.79 -9.05
CA PRO A 68 -1.92 -12.61 -9.49
C PRO A 68 -2.52 -11.30 -8.94
N THR A 69 -1.68 -10.25 -8.87
CA THR A 69 -2.10 -8.88 -8.47
C THR A 69 -1.64 -7.80 -9.45
N TYR A 70 -1.08 -8.16 -10.59
CA TYR A 70 -0.61 -7.20 -11.60
C TYR A 70 -1.77 -6.55 -12.36
N LYS A 71 -1.67 -5.25 -12.63
CA LYS A 71 -2.56 -4.46 -13.50
C LYS A 71 -2.14 -4.62 -14.97
N TYR A 72 -0.84 -4.58 -15.20
CA TYR A 72 -0.19 -4.77 -16.50
C TYR A 72 0.58 -6.08 -16.51
N ILE A 73 0.79 -6.67 -17.69
CA ILE A 73 1.62 -7.88 -17.81
C ILE A 73 2.95 -7.65 -17.09
N PRO A 74 3.36 -8.56 -16.19
CA PRO A 74 4.49 -8.34 -15.30
C PRO A 74 5.82 -8.25 -16.06
N GLU A 75 6.79 -7.59 -15.43
CA GLU A 75 8.16 -7.56 -15.91
C GLU A 75 8.72 -8.98 -16.02
N PRO A 76 9.38 -9.33 -17.14
CA PRO A 76 10.02 -10.63 -17.26
C PRO A 76 11.15 -10.78 -16.25
N LYS A 77 11.37 -11.99 -15.76
CA LYS A 77 12.51 -12.30 -14.88
C LYS A 77 13.81 -11.94 -15.58
N ARG A 78 14.60 -11.08 -14.95
CA ARG A 78 15.82 -10.50 -15.54
C ARG A 78 16.79 -11.55 -16.09
N HIS A 79 16.99 -12.67 -15.40
CA HIS A 79 17.94 -13.71 -15.80
C HIS A 79 17.52 -14.47 -17.07
N LEU A 80 16.27 -14.34 -17.51
CA LEU A 80 15.74 -14.93 -18.74
C LEU A 80 15.87 -14.02 -19.96
N LEU A 81 16.21 -12.74 -19.73
CA LEU A 81 16.46 -11.77 -20.80
C LEU A 81 17.96 -11.70 -21.10
N LEU A 82 18.34 -11.93 -22.34
CA LEU A 82 19.72 -11.85 -22.76
C LEU A 82 19.84 -10.86 -23.94
N PRO A 83 20.85 -9.98 -23.92
CA PRO A 83 21.12 -9.13 -25.08
C PRO A 83 21.58 -9.99 -26.28
N PRO A 84 21.53 -9.46 -27.50
CA PRO A 84 22.05 -10.17 -28.68
C PRO A 84 23.52 -10.58 -28.48
N ARG A 85 23.87 -11.79 -28.93
CA ARG A 85 25.26 -12.33 -28.82
C ARG A 85 26.30 -11.56 -29.62
N GLU A 86 25.85 -10.72 -30.56
CA GLU A 86 26.67 -9.99 -31.54
C GLU A 86 27.16 -8.62 -31.01
N LEU A 87 26.93 -8.30 -29.72
CA LEU A 87 27.48 -7.08 -29.13
C LEU A 87 29.02 -7.12 -29.13
N GLU A 88 29.65 -6.10 -29.74
CA GLU A 88 31.12 -5.98 -29.82
C GLU A 88 31.80 -5.93 -28.44
N THR A 89 31.08 -5.50 -27.42
CA THR A 89 31.53 -5.46 -26.02
C THR A 89 30.75 -6.48 -25.21
N PRO A 90 31.39 -7.40 -24.49
CA PRO A 90 30.70 -8.29 -23.57
C PRO A 90 29.96 -7.47 -22.51
N VAL A 91 28.65 -7.67 -22.40
CA VAL A 91 27.80 -7.01 -21.37
C VAL A 91 27.54 -8.05 -20.29
N GLU A 92 27.95 -7.74 -19.06
CA GLU A 92 27.71 -8.60 -17.90
C GLU A 92 26.25 -8.56 -17.43
N ASP A 93 25.48 -7.59 -17.94
CA ASP A 93 24.09 -7.34 -17.51
C ASP A 93 23.09 -8.05 -18.43
N ASN A 94 22.16 -8.79 -17.81
CA ASN A 94 20.96 -9.32 -18.46
C ASN A 94 19.97 -8.20 -18.79
N GLY A 95 19.29 -8.28 -19.94
CA GLY A 95 18.32 -7.30 -20.39
C GLY A 95 18.23 -7.22 -21.91
N LEU A 96 17.49 -6.25 -22.43
CA LEU A 96 17.40 -5.97 -23.85
C LEU A 96 18.40 -4.87 -24.25
N TRP A 97 18.94 -5.00 -25.45
CA TRP A 97 19.79 -3.98 -26.06
C TRP A 97 18.92 -2.87 -26.64
N VAL A 98 19.02 -1.67 -26.08
CA VAL A 98 18.21 -0.52 -26.43
C VAL A 98 19.04 0.47 -27.24
N LYS A 99 18.59 0.80 -28.44
CA LYS A 99 19.17 1.81 -29.33
C LYS A 99 18.24 3.01 -29.42
N PHE A 100 18.78 4.21 -29.26
CA PHE A 100 18.08 5.48 -29.35
C PHE A 100 18.49 6.23 -30.61
N PHE A 101 17.52 6.72 -31.38
CA PHE A 101 17.76 7.37 -32.67
C PHE A 101 17.22 8.80 -32.70
N ALA A 102 17.97 9.72 -33.36
CA ALA A 102 17.57 11.10 -33.54
C ALA A 102 16.42 11.26 -34.54
N ASP A 103 16.21 10.27 -35.40
CA ASP A 103 15.21 10.29 -36.45
C ASP A 103 14.26 9.09 -36.37
N LYS A 104 13.03 9.28 -36.83
CA LYS A 104 12.00 8.23 -36.86
C LYS A 104 12.37 7.06 -37.81
N GLY A 105 13.18 7.35 -38.83
CA GLY A 105 13.71 6.34 -39.76
C GLY A 105 14.81 5.44 -39.19
N ARG A 106 15.26 5.69 -37.96
CA ARG A 106 16.27 4.92 -37.22
C ARG A 106 17.62 4.85 -37.95
N SER A 107 17.98 5.92 -38.66
CA SER A 107 19.25 6.00 -39.39
C SER A 107 20.36 6.71 -38.60
N LYS A 108 20.02 7.51 -37.59
CA LYS A 108 20.95 8.35 -36.80
C LYS A 108 20.96 7.91 -35.35
N LEU A 109 21.85 6.95 -35.06
CA LEU A 109 22.04 6.46 -33.66
C LEU A 109 22.60 7.58 -32.80
N ILE A 110 21.99 7.79 -31.62
CA ILE A 110 22.44 8.73 -30.57
C ILE A 110 23.21 7.96 -29.50
N ARG A 111 22.62 6.86 -29.03
CA ARG A 111 23.11 6.09 -27.90
C ARG A 111 22.55 4.68 -27.93
N GLU A 112 23.33 3.76 -27.37
CA GLU A 112 22.87 2.40 -27.11
C GLU A 112 23.34 1.90 -25.76
N ARG A 113 22.60 0.95 -25.18
CA ARG A 113 22.95 0.28 -23.92
C ARG A 113 22.04 -0.90 -23.66
N VAL A 114 22.50 -1.83 -22.81
CA VAL A 114 21.61 -2.87 -22.27
C VAL A 114 20.79 -2.30 -21.10
N ILE A 115 19.50 -2.58 -21.09
CA ILE A 115 18.56 -2.15 -20.06
C ILE A 115 17.81 -3.39 -19.55
N ALA A 116 17.90 -3.63 -18.25
CA ALA A 116 17.26 -4.76 -17.59
C ALA A 116 15.78 -4.50 -17.25
N GLN A 117 15.39 -3.24 -17.06
CA GLN A 117 14.04 -2.83 -16.72
C GLN A 117 13.12 -2.93 -17.94
N SER A 118 11.88 -3.36 -17.72
CA SER A 118 10.87 -3.40 -18.78
C SER A 118 10.22 -2.04 -19.06
N THR A 119 10.30 -1.10 -18.10
CA THR A 119 9.90 0.28 -18.32
C THR A 119 11.10 1.12 -18.75
N VAL A 120 11.05 1.64 -19.96
CA VAL A 120 12.15 2.43 -20.56
C VAL A 120 11.71 3.87 -20.78
N HIS A 121 12.31 4.79 -20.02
CA HIS A 121 12.07 6.22 -20.12
C HIS A 121 13.05 6.89 -21.08
N ALA A 122 12.67 7.07 -22.35
CA ALA A 122 13.52 7.67 -23.37
C ALA A 122 13.93 9.10 -23.04
N SER A 123 13.03 9.90 -22.41
CA SER A 123 13.32 11.28 -21.99
C SER A 123 14.47 11.38 -20.99
N LEU A 124 14.64 10.39 -20.10
CA LEU A 124 15.71 10.36 -19.10
C LEU A 124 17.03 9.81 -19.68
N LEU A 125 16.94 8.93 -20.67
CA LEU A 125 18.10 8.20 -21.20
C LEU A 125 18.71 8.84 -22.45
N ALA A 126 17.87 9.45 -23.30
CA ALA A 126 18.28 10.10 -24.54
C ALA A 126 17.23 11.16 -24.94
N GLY A 127 17.23 12.32 -24.29
CA GLY A 127 16.17 13.34 -24.40
C GLY A 127 15.92 13.90 -25.81
N SER A 128 16.88 13.76 -26.75
CA SER A 128 16.74 14.16 -28.17
C SER A 128 16.30 13.02 -29.09
N ALA A 129 16.01 11.82 -28.54
CA ALA A 129 15.57 10.68 -29.35
C ALA A 129 14.14 10.88 -29.88
N ASN A 130 13.92 10.46 -31.13
CA ASN A 130 12.61 10.41 -31.77
C ASN A 130 12.14 8.96 -32.06
N ALA A 131 13.02 8.00 -31.93
CA ALA A 131 12.71 6.57 -32.00
C ALA A 131 13.65 5.75 -31.14
N MET A 132 13.23 4.54 -30.77
CA MET A 132 14.11 3.53 -30.19
C MET A 132 13.74 2.12 -30.64
N THR A 133 14.70 1.21 -30.55
CA THR A 133 14.49 -0.23 -30.67
C THR A 133 15.03 -0.96 -29.44
N LEU A 134 14.37 -2.04 -29.05
CA LEU A 134 14.82 -2.97 -28.02
C LEU A 134 14.97 -4.34 -28.67
N GLU A 135 16.11 -4.96 -28.50
CA GLU A 135 16.43 -6.25 -29.13
C GLU A 135 17.09 -7.18 -28.11
N GLY A 136 16.80 -8.47 -28.21
CA GLY A 136 17.38 -9.49 -27.35
C GLY A 136 16.65 -10.81 -27.45
N THR A 137 16.90 -11.68 -26.49
CA THR A 137 16.24 -12.99 -26.41
C THR A 137 15.62 -13.23 -25.05
N TYR A 138 14.58 -14.05 -25.03
CA TYR A 138 13.91 -14.51 -23.81
C TYR A 138 13.90 -16.04 -23.81
N LEU A 139 14.30 -16.65 -22.68
CA LEU A 139 14.28 -18.09 -22.47
C LEU A 139 12.96 -18.52 -21.82
N CYS A 140 12.20 -19.39 -22.47
CA CYS A 140 10.97 -19.97 -21.92
C CYS A 140 11.29 -21.06 -20.90
N GLU A 141 10.86 -20.88 -19.64
CA GLU A 141 11.08 -21.85 -18.55
C GLU A 141 10.09 -23.04 -18.60
N ALA A 142 8.96 -22.90 -19.27
CA ALA A 142 7.92 -23.91 -19.34
C ALA A 142 7.27 -23.94 -20.74
N ALA A 143 6.69 -25.07 -21.11
CA ALA A 143 5.83 -25.16 -22.29
C ALA A 143 4.44 -24.61 -21.99
N GLY A 144 3.83 -23.90 -22.94
CA GLY A 144 2.46 -23.40 -22.83
C GLY A 144 2.28 -22.01 -23.44
N GLU A 145 1.15 -21.38 -23.11
CA GLU A 145 0.80 -20.06 -23.62
C GLU A 145 1.51 -18.94 -22.82
N TYR A 146 2.27 -18.13 -23.52
CA TYR A 146 2.90 -16.91 -23.03
C TYR A 146 2.08 -15.71 -23.47
N THR A 147 1.81 -14.80 -22.54
CA THR A 147 1.16 -13.52 -22.84
C THR A 147 2.19 -12.40 -22.79
N PHE A 148 2.25 -11.62 -23.86
CA PHE A 148 3.09 -10.42 -23.99
C PHE A 148 2.21 -9.17 -23.78
N GLY A 149 2.74 -8.16 -23.09
CA GLY A 149 2.11 -6.87 -22.90
C GLY A 149 2.98 -5.74 -23.43
N LEU A 150 2.38 -4.71 -24.02
CA LEU A 150 3.06 -3.50 -24.47
C LEU A 150 2.17 -2.28 -24.30
N LEU A 151 2.69 -1.25 -23.65
CA LEU A 151 2.10 0.07 -23.60
C LEU A 151 3.16 1.15 -23.84
N SER A 152 2.78 2.31 -24.35
CA SER A 152 3.75 3.35 -24.72
C SER A 152 3.11 4.73 -24.81
N THR A 153 3.94 5.77 -24.72
CA THR A 153 3.53 7.17 -24.94
C THR A 153 3.58 7.59 -26.42
N GLY A 154 3.65 6.65 -27.32
CA GLY A 154 3.72 6.84 -28.76
C GLY A 154 3.32 5.58 -29.49
N ARG A 155 3.82 5.40 -30.70
CA ARG A 155 3.55 4.22 -31.51
C ARG A 155 4.58 3.13 -31.20
N ALA A 156 4.12 1.94 -30.85
CA ALA A 156 5.00 0.82 -30.55
C ALA A 156 4.48 -0.50 -31.12
N ALA A 157 5.38 -1.42 -31.41
CA ALA A 157 5.02 -2.78 -31.80
C ALA A 157 6.05 -3.78 -31.29
N LEU A 158 5.60 -5.01 -31.03
CA LEU A 158 6.43 -6.11 -30.55
C LEU A 158 6.40 -7.26 -31.55
N TRP A 159 7.58 -7.74 -31.90
CA TRP A 159 7.82 -8.94 -32.68
C TRP A 159 8.49 -10.01 -31.84
N VAL A 160 8.07 -11.26 -32.05
CA VAL A 160 8.65 -12.45 -31.44
C VAL A 160 9.00 -13.41 -32.58
N ASN A 161 10.28 -13.78 -32.75
CA ASN A 161 10.77 -14.58 -33.85
C ASN A 161 10.30 -14.05 -35.24
N ASP A 162 10.39 -12.71 -35.44
CA ASP A 162 9.96 -11.97 -36.63
C ASP A 162 8.45 -11.95 -36.90
N GLU A 163 7.63 -12.59 -36.08
CA GLU A 163 6.18 -12.48 -36.12
C GLU A 163 5.71 -11.30 -35.26
N GLN A 164 4.86 -10.42 -35.82
CA GLN A 164 4.29 -9.30 -35.06
C GLN A 164 3.21 -9.82 -34.12
N VAL A 165 3.51 -9.83 -32.81
CA VAL A 165 2.60 -10.31 -31.76
C VAL A 165 1.75 -9.18 -31.22
N ILE A 166 2.27 -7.94 -31.18
CA ILE A 166 1.52 -6.77 -30.71
C ILE A 166 1.65 -5.61 -31.70
N ASP A 167 0.49 -5.06 -32.10
CA ASP A 167 0.37 -3.79 -32.85
C ASP A 167 -0.25 -2.70 -31.92
N ASN A 168 0.60 -1.91 -31.29
CA ASN A 168 0.25 -0.66 -30.64
C ASN A 168 0.78 0.54 -31.48
N TRP A 169 0.91 0.31 -32.80
CA TRP A 169 1.43 1.28 -33.74
C TRP A 169 0.34 1.94 -34.58
N THR A 170 -0.58 1.13 -35.13
CA THR A 170 -1.59 1.57 -36.11
C THR A 170 -2.67 2.43 -35.46
N ALA A 171 -3.19 2.02 -34.32
CA ALA A 171 -4.27 2.71 -33.61
C ALA A 171 -4.11 2.56 -32.08
N PRO A 172 -3.12 3.25 -31.46
CA PRO A 172 -2.96 3.18 -30.00
C PRO A 172 -4.19 3.77 -29.30
N THR A 173 -4.77 3.01 -28.38
CA THR A 173 -5.88 3.46 -27.55
C THR A 173 -5.35 4.20 -26.33
N PRO A 174 -5.85 5.39 -25.96
CA PRO A 174 -5.44 6.10 -24.74
C PRO A 174 -5.63 5.24 -23.48
N GLY A 175 -4.70 5.34 -22.53
CA GLY A 175 -4.70 4.64 -21.27
C GLY A 175 -4.16 5.50 -20.13
N GLU A 176 -4.10 4.92 -18.93
CA GLU A 176 -3.73 5.62 -17.70
C GLU A 176 -2.23 5.71 -17.46
N ALA A 177 -1.44 4.83 -18.09
CA ALA A 177 0.00 4.78 -17.89
C ALA A 177 0.69 6.10 -18.27
N PHE A 178 1.87 6.34 -17.70
CA PHE A 178 2.67 7.54 -17.93
C PHE A 178 1.87 8.84 -17.69
N PHE A 179 1.16 8.92 -16.56
CA PHE A 179 0.36 10.10 -16.18
C PHE A 179 -0.70 10.44 -17.24
N MET A 180 -1.50 9.45 -17.66
CA MET A 180 -2.55 9.58 -18.67
C MET A 180 -2.05 9.95 -20.07
N GLN A 181 -0.74 9.86 -20.34
CA GLN A 181 -0.16 10.15 -21.65
C GLN A 181 0.20 8.88 -22.45
N GLY A 182 0.07 7.72 -21.84
CA GLY A 182 0.33 6.43 -22.45
C GLY A 182 -0.89 5.81 -23.13
N SER A 183 -0.64 4.72 -23.84
CA SER A 183 -1.70 3.85 -24.36
C SER A 183 -2.22 2.91 -23.29
N ALA A 184 -3.42 2.36 -23.48
CA ALA A 184 -3.81 1.13 -22.84
C ALA A 184 -2.82 0.00 -23.21
N GLU A 185 -2.69 -0.99 -22.32
CA GLU A 185 -1.85 -2.15 -22.61
C GLU A 185 -2.47 -2.99 -23.73
N VAL A 186 -1.72 -3.23 -24.78
CA VAL A 186 -2.08 -4.18 -25.83
C VAL A 186 -1.40 -5.51 -25.52
N ARG A 187 -2.18 -6.59 -25.58
CA ARG A 187 -1.72 -7.94 -25.26
C ARG A 187 -1.69 -8.81 -26.52
N GLY A 188 -0.70 -9.68 -26.58
CA GLY A 188 -0.58 -10.72 -27.60
C GLY A 188 -0.18 -12.03 -26.96
N VAL A 189 -0.51 -13.16 -27.59
CA VAL A 189 -0.26 -14.50 -27.06
C VAL A 189 0.55 -15.33 -28.04
N ARG A 190 1.37 -16.25 -27.50
CA ARG A 190 2.12 -17.23 -28.27
C ARG A 190 2.29 -18.51 -27.48
N HIS A 191 2.09 -19.67 -28.12
CA HIS A 191 2.49 -20.95 -27.55
C HIS A 191 3.99 -21.19 -27.76
N CYS A 192 4.67 -21.53 -26.67
CA CYS A 192 6.10 -21.79 -26.65
C CYS A 192 6.40 -23.18 -26.07
N GLN A 193 7.57 -23.71 -26.43
CA GLN A 193 8.09 -24.93 -25.82
C GLN A 193 8.99 -24.60 -24.63
N GLU A 194 9.13 -25.54 -23.70
CA GLU A 194 10.14 -25.45 -22.65
C GLU A 194 11.55 -25.35 -23.26
N ASN A 195 12.37 -24.45 -22.72
CA ASN A 195 13.71 -24.12 -23.21
C ASN A 195 13.75 -23.47 -24.61
N GLU A 196 12.60 -23.07 -25.18
CA GLU A 196 12.58 -22.27 -26.41
C GLU A 196 13.20 -20.89 -26.15
N VAL A 197 14.06 -20.44 -27.07
CA VAL A 197 14.64 -19.10 -27.04
C VAL A 197 13.92 -18.22 -28.05
N LEU A 198 13.24 -17.21 -27.56
CA LEU A 198 12.48 -16.27 -28.37
C LEU A 198 13.35 -15.05 -28.72
N ALA A 199 13.46 -14.72 -29.99
CA ALA A 199 14.02 -13.44 -30.41
C ALA A 199 12.97 -12.33 -30.23
N LEU A 200 13.28 -11.33 -29.41
CA LEU A 200 12.43 -10.20 -29.13
C LEU A 200 12.90 -8.95 -29.87
N ARG A 201 11.98 -8.25 -30.52
CA ARG A 201 12.22 -6.93 -31.11
C ARG A 201 11.04 -6.02 -30.82
N ILE A 202 11.30 -4.89 -30.15
CA ILE A 202 10.32 -3.83 -29.92
C ILE A 202 10.76 -2.58 -30.67
N GLU A 203 9.86 -1.98 -31.41
CA GLU A 203 10.06 -0.70 -32.06
C GLU A 203 9.15 0.35 -31.46
N PHE A 204 9.68 1.55 -31.23
CA PHE A 204 8.95 2.65 -30.65
C PHE A 204 9.26 3.96 -31.36
N GLU A 205 8.20 4.66 -31.80
CA GLU A 205 8.27 6.02 -32.33
C GLU A 205 7.77 6.98 -31.26
N ILE A 206 8.65 7.90 -30.85
CA ILE A 206 8.37 8.87 -29.79
C ILE A 206 7.51 10.00 -30.35
N GLN A 207 6.45 10.35 -29.63
CA GLN A 207 5.64 11.53 -29.92
C GLN A 207 6.24 12.75 -29.20
N PRO A 208 6.57 13.82 -29.95
CA PRO A 208 7.24 15.01 -29.37
C PRO A 208 6.40 15.73 -28.31
N GLU A 209 5.07 15.69 -28.44
CA GLU A 209 4.11 16.44 -27.64
C GLU A 209 3.95 15.89 -26.22
N THR A 210 4.39 14.64 -25.96
CA THR A 210 4.25 14.02 -24.65
C THR A 210 5.38 14.47 -23.73
N LEU A 211 5.05 14.77 -22.47
CA LEU A 211 6.03 15.11 -21.44
C LEU A 211 6.85 13.88 -21.05
N PHE A 212 6.19 12.75 -20.83
CA PHE A 212 6.82 11.47 -20.56
C PHE A 212 6.96 10.68 -21.86
N LYS A 213 8.18 10.29 -22.19
CA LYS A 213 8.50 9.56 -23.43
C LYS A 213 9.04 8.20 -23.05
N GLY A 214 8.24 7.16 -23.24
CA GLY A 214 8.64 5.84 -22.81
C GLY A 214 7.69 4.74 -23.27
N LEU A 215 8.11 3.53 -23.01
CA LEU A 215 7.31 2.31 -23.17
C LEU A 215 7.52 1.38 -21.96
N ARG A 216 6.56 0.49 -21.75
CA ARG A 216 6.68 -0.67 -20.86
C ARG A 216 6.27 -1.91 -21.65
N TYR A 217 7.05 -2.98 -21.49
CA TYR A 217 6.71 -4.30 -21.98
C TYR A 217 6.67 -5.31 -20.83
N GLY A 218 5.92 -6.38 -21.02
CA GLY A 218 5.80 -7.46 -20.05
C GLY A 218 5.77 -8.83 -20.74
N ILE A 219 6.11 -9.88 -19.99
CA ILE A 219 6.01 -11.28 -20.44
C ILE A 219 5.48 -12.11 -19.27
N LEU A 220 4.31 -12.69 -19.46
CA LEU A 220 3.68 -13.58 -18.50
C LEU A 220 3.84 -15.02 -19.00
N PRO A 221 4.57 -15.88 -18.28
CA PRO A 221 4.66 -17.29 -18.60
C PRO A 221 3.34 -18.02 -18.33
N PRO A 222 3.20 -19.28 -18.78
CA PRO A 222 2.03 -20.12 -18.48
C PRO A 222 1.74 -20.13 -16.97
N GLN A 223 0.48 -19.98 -16.62
CA GLN A 223 0.01 -19.97 -15.23
C GLN A 223 -0.52 -21.34 -14.84
N TYR A 224 -0.54 -21.64 -13.56
CA TYR A 224 -1.22 -22.80 -13.01
C TYR A 224 -2.72 -22.77 -13.34
N GLU A 225 -3.33 -23.95 -13.56
CA GLU A 225 -4.76 -24.02 -13.87
C GLU A 225 -5.65 -23.59 -12.68
N ASP A 226 -5.28 -23.95 -11.43
CA ASP A 226 -5.98 -23.55 -10.20
C ASP A 226 -5.01 -23.10 -9.09
N PRO A 227 -4.43 -21.92 -9.19
CA PRO A 227 -3.44 -21.45 -8.20
C PRO A 227 -4.07 -21.21 -6.81
N ILE A 228 -5.36 -20.85 -6.74
CA ILE A 228 -6.08 -20.72 -5.47
C ILE A 228 -6.29 -22.07 -4.83
N GLY A 229 -6.68 -23.10 -5.61
CA GLY A 229 -6.83 -24.46 -5.10
C GLY A 229 -5.54 -25.05 -4.53
N GLU A 230 -4.40 -24.81 -5.17
CA GLU A 230 -3.09 -25.20 -4.64
C GLU A 230 -2.75 -24.49 -3.32
N ALA A 231 -3.05 -23.19 -3.23
CA ALA A 231 -2.85 -22.43 -2.00
C ALA A 231 -3.76 -22.93 -0.86
N VAL A 232 -5.00 -23.28 -1.16
CA VAL A 232 -5.95 -23.89 -0.20
C VAL A 232 -5.42 -25.24 0.29
N ALA A 233 -4.95 -26.10 -0.62
CA ALA A 233 -4.38 -27.41 -0.24
C ALA A 233 -3.12 -27.28 0.62
N LEU A 234 -2.33 -26.21 0.46
CA LEU A 234 -1.20 -25.89 1.32
C LEU A 234 -1.68 -25.42 2.70
N ALA A 235 -2.70 -24.55 2.76
CA ALA A 235 -3.28 -24.06 3.99
C ALA A 235 -3.85 -25.18 4.88
N GLU A 236 -4.57 -26.15 4.28
CA GLU A 236 -5.13 -27.31 4.98
C GLU A 236 -4.10 -28.20 5.66
N LYS A 237 -2.88 -28.27 5.11
CA LYS A 237 -1.77 -29.10 5.60
C LYS A 237 -0.85 -28.40 6.58
N SER A 238 -1.11 -27.13 6.89
CA SER A 238 -0.23 -26.29 7.70
C SER A 238 -0.85 -25.96 9.05
N ASP A 239 -0.01 -25.82 10.08
CA ASP A 239 -0.45 -25.50 11.46
C ASP A 239 -1.00 -24.07 11.54
N ALA A 240 -0.47 -23.18 10.72
CA ALA A 240 -0.93 -21.80 10.59
C ALA A 240 -0.64 -21.25 9.18
N CYS A 241 -1.33 -20.18 8.82
CA CYS A 241 -1.14 -19.49 7.56
C CYS A 241 -0.80 -18.01 7.78
N LEU A 242 0.20 -17.52 7.04
CA LEU A 242 0.51 -16.12 6.88
C LEU A 242 0.05 -15.72 5.47
N LEU A 243 -1.03 -14.97 5.39
CA LEU A 243 -1.66 -14.59 4.12
C LEU A 243 -1.35 -13.12 3.80
N LEU A 244 -0.38 -12.88 2.89
CA LEU A 244 0.06 -11.57 2.47
C LEU A 244 -0.69 -11.13 1.21
N VAL A 245 -1.52 -10.13 1.35
CA VAL A 245 -2.34 -9.55 0.29
C VAL A 245 -2.14 -8.05 0.22
N GLY A 246 -2.60 -7.41 -0.84
CA GLY A 246 -2.49 -5.96 -0.96
C GLY A 246 -2.48 -5.46 -2.39
N THR A 247 -1.90 -4.30 -2.53
CA THR A 247 -1.70 -3.61 -3.80
C THR A 247 -0.23 -3.63 -4.21
N ASN A 248 0.07 -3.01 -5.32
CA ASN A 248 1.43 -2.77 -5.78
C ASN A 248 1.53 -1.39 -6.46
N ASP A 249 2.69 -1.06 -7.02
CA ASP A 249 2.96 0.20 -7.71
C ASP A 249 2.22 0.39 -9.04
N ASP A 250 1.60 -0.65 -9.60
CA ASP A 250 0.69 -0.51 -10.74
C ASP A 250 -0.68 0.03 -10.29
N TRP A 251 -1.10 -0.25 -9.04
CA TRP A 251 -2.37 0.15 -8.47
C TRP A 251 -2.31 1.41 -7.62
N GLU A 252 -1.19 1.62 -6.90
CA GLU A 252 -0.97 2.78 -6.05
C GLU A 252 0.30 3.51 -6.52
N THR A 253 0.11 4.47 -7.43
CA THR A 253 1.18 5.25 -8.05
C THR A 253 0.76 6.71 -8.20
N GLU A 254 1.73 7.59 -8.38
CA GLU A 254 1.48 9.00 -8.64
C GLU A 254 0.70 9.20 -9.94
N GLY A 255 -0.32 10.08 -9.91
CA GLY A 255 -1.10 10.46 -11.07
C GLY A 255 -2.23 9.51 -11.45
N ASN A 256 -2.50 8.47 -10.66
CA ASN A 256 -3.63 7.56 -10.87
C ASN A 256 -4.40 7.35 -9.57
N ASP A 257 -5.71 7.52 -9.63
CA ASP A 257 -6.61 7.19 -8.53
C ASP A 257 -7.07 5.73 -8.64
N ARG A 258 -7.38 5.14 -7.49
CA ARG A 258 -8.06 3.84 -7.44
C ARG A 258 -9.57 4.05 -7.52
N ASP A 259 -10.22 3.37 -8.45
CA ASP A 259 -11.67 3.45 -8.64
C ASP A 259 -12.46 2.69 -7.57
N SER A 260 -11.80 1.78 -6.82
CA SER A 260 -12.40 0.91 -5.83
C SER A 260 -11.49 0.73 -4.62
N LEU A 261 -12.09 0.40 -3.47
CA LEU A 261 -11.38 -0.05 -2.28
C LEU A 261 -11.13 -1.57 -2.28
N GLU A 262 -11.62 -2.30 -3.27
CA GLU A 262 -11.42 -3.74 -3.37
C GLU A 262 -9.96 -4.08 -3.63
N LEU A 263 -9.55 -5.24 -3.15
CA LEU A 263 -8.24 -5.79 -3.47
C LEU A 263 -8.19 -6.18 -4.96
N PRO A 264 -7.07 -5.94 -5.65
CA PRO A 264 -6.93 -6.29 -7.06
C PRO A 264 -7.04 -7.80 -7.32
N GLY A 265 -7.68 -8.16 -8.45
CA GLY A 265 -7.76 -9.53 -8.92
C GLY A 265 -8.64 -10.41 -8.03
N ALA A 266 -8.25 -11.66 -7.81
CA ALA A 266 -9.00 -12.66 -7.06
C ALA A 266 -8.59 -12.75 -5.57
N GLN A 267 -7.99 -11.69 -5.00
CA GLN A 267 -7.48 -11.74 -3.63
C GLN A 267 -8.56 -11.92 -2.58
N ASP A 268 -9.75 -11.31 -2.73
CA ASP A 268 -10.85 -11.48 -1.78
C ASP A 268 -11.38 -12.93 -1.80
N GLU A 269 -11.43 -13.60 -2.97
CA GLU A 269 -11.73 -15.03 -3.09
C GLU A 269 -10.64 -15.87 -2.41
N LEU A 270 -9.37 -15.59 -2.69
CA LEU A 270 -8.24 -16.28 -2.04
C LEU A 270 -8.35 -16.20 -0.52
N ILE A 271 -8.57 -14.99 0.02
CA ILE A 271 -8.70 -14.78 1.47
C ILE A 271 -9.86 -15.60 2.03
N ALA A 272 -11.02 -15.51 1.42
CA ALA A 272 -12.21 -16.25 1.89
C ALA A 272 -11.98 -17.76 1.92
N ARG A 273 -11.37 -18.32 0.87
CA ARG A 273 -11.08 -19.75 0.78
C ARG A 273 -10.00 -20.22 1.74
N ILE A 274 -8.94 -19.42 1.95
CA ILE A 274 -7.88 -19.74 2.92
C ILE A 274 -8.40 -19.65 4.35
N LEU A 275 -9.21 -18.64 4.70
CA LEU A 275 -9.83 -18.53 6.02
C LEU A 275 -10.78 -19.69 6.33
N ALA A 276 -11.47 -20.20 5.32
CA ALA A 276 -12.32 -21.39 5.47
C ALA A 276 -11.51 -22.68 5.64
N ALA A 277 -10.32 -22.78 5.01
CA ALA A 277 -9.46 -23.95 5.04
C ALA A 277 -8.61 -24.03 6.34
N ASN A 278 -8.15 -22.88 6.86
CA ASN A 278 -7.31 -22.85 8.05
C ASN A 278 -7.70 -21.68 8.99
N PRO A 279 -8.32 -21.95 10.15
CA PRO A 279 -8.74 -20.94 11.10
C PRO A 279 -7.56 -20.21 11.81
N ASN A 280 -6.33 -20.75 11.70
CA ASN A 280 -5.12 -20.13 12.24
C ASN A 280 -4.44 -19.22 11.18
N THR A 281 -5.23 -18.44 10.44
CA THR A 281 -4.74 -17.56 9.39
C THR A 281 -4.59 -16.12 9.88
N VAL A 282 -3.41 -15.55 9.70
CA VAL A 282 -3.15 -14.11 9.88
C VAL A 282 -3.18 -13.44 8.53
N VAL A 283 -4.10 -12.49 8.34
CA VAL A 283 -4.15 -11.67 7.13
C VAL A 283 -3.26 -10.45 7.31
N VAL A 284 -2.30 -10.27 6.41
CA VAL A 284 -1.36 -9.15 6.40
C VAL A 284 -1.62 -8.32 5.14
N ASN A 285 -2.19 -7.14 5.33
CA ASN A 285 -2.46 -6.21 4.24
C ASN A 285 -1.28 -5.29 3.98
N ASN A 286 -0.73 -5.36 2.77
CA ASN A 286 0.34 -4.51 2.26
C ASN A 286 -0.23 -3.55 1.20
N SER A 287 -0.93 -2.51 1.66
CA SER A 287 -1.49 -1.45 0.83
C SER A 287 -1.18 -0.08 1.41
N GLY A 288 -0.99 0.93 0.58
CA GLY A 288 -0.75 2.31 1.01
C GLY A 288 -2.03 3.05 1.39
N ALA A 289 -3.19 2.58 0.92
CA ALA A 289 -4.51 3.15 1.16
C ALA A 289 -5.46 2.12 1.81
N PRO A 290 -6.63 2.54 2.32
CA PRO A 290 -7.66 1.65 2.80
C PRO A 290 -8.12 0.65 1.74
N ILE A 291 -8.53 -0.52 2.22
CA ILE A 291 -9.19 -1.55 1.42
C ILE A 291 -10.54 -1.93 2.05
N SER A 292 -11.47 -2.40 1.24
CA SER A 292 -12.65 -3.11 1.72
C SER A 292 -12.27 -4.51 2.22
N MET A 293 -12.96 -5.00 3.24
CA MET A 293 -12.66 -6.31 3.86
C MET A 293 -13.95 -7.11 4.02
N PRO A 294 -14.54 -7.64 2.93
CA PRO A 294 -15.79 -8.39 3.02
C PRO A 294 -15.69 -9.68 3.87
N TRP A 295 -14.47 -10.15 4.07
CA TRP A 295 -14.08 -11.33 4.85
C TRP A 295 -13.74 -11.03 6.32
N ILE A 296 -13.90 -9.78 6.79
CA ILE A 296 -13.43 -9.32 8.10
C ILE A 296 -13.94 -10.18 9.27
N ASP A 297 -15.18 -10.63 9.22
CA ASP A 297 -15.78 -11.40 10.31
C ASP A 297 -15.10 -12.78 10.48
N SER A 298 -14.68 -13.39 9.38
CA SER A 298 -14.01 -14.70 9.35
C SER A 298 -12.53 -14.63 9.73
N ALA A 299 -11.87 -13.48 9.60
CA ALA A 299 -10.44 -13.33 9.87
C ALA A 299 -10.16 -13.24 11.38
N PRO A 300 -9.39 -14.16 11.99
CA PRO A 300 -9.06 -14.10 13.43
C PRO A 300 -8.03 -13.03 13.76
N ALA A 301 -7.15 -12.67 12.82
CA ALA A 301 -6.15 -11.62 13.00
C ALA A 301 -5.87 -10.88 11.69
N ILE A 302 -5.79 -9.55 11.77
CA ILE A 302 -5.52 -8.67 10.63
C ILE A 302 -4.46 -7.64 11.00
N LEU A 303 -3.39 -7.57 10.21
CA LEU A 303 -2.33 -6.56 10.30
C LEU A 303 -2.36 -5.65 9.07
N GLN A 304 -2.41 -4.34 9.28
CA GLN A 304 -2.15 -3.33 8.25
C GLN A 304 -0.67 -2.97 8.27
N CYS A 305 0.04 -3.30 7.20
CA CYS A 305 1.48 -3.08 7.12
C CYS A 305 1.89 -1.83 6.36
N TRP A 306 0.98 -1.23 5.57
CA TRP A 306 1.29 -0.12 4.67
C TRP A 306 2.37 -0.52 3.66
N PHE A 307 3.20 0.44 3.24
CA PHE A 307 4.46 0.21 2.53
C PHE A 307 5.61 0.43 3.52
N PRO A 308 6.07 -0.61 4.23
CA PRO A 308 6.78 -0.48 5.50
C PRO A 308 8.30 -0.28 5.40
N GLY A 309 8.85 -0.10 4.20
CA GLY A 309 10.29 0.08 4.02
C GLY A 309 11.08 -1.24 4.00
N GLN A 310 12.42 -1.11 3.97
CA GLN A 310 13.35 -2.24 3.71
C GLN A 310 13.38 -3.33 4.78
N GLU A 311 12.98 -3.02 6.03
CA GLU A 311 12.98 -3.97 7.17
C GLU A 311 11.64 -4.72 7.35
N PHE A 312 10.81 -4.74 6.31
CA PHE A 312 9.47 -5.33 6.38
C PHE A 312 9.44 -6.73 6.97
N GLY A 313 10.24 -7.65 6.44
CA GLY A 313 10.22 -9.06 6.87
C GLY A 313 10.56 -9.22 8.35
N ARG A 314 11.66 -8.65 8.83
CA ARG A 314 12.08 -8.76 10.24
C ARG A 314 11.02 -8.15 11.16
N ALA A 315 10.55 -6.93 10.87
CA ALA A 315 9.54 -6.27 11.69
C ALA A 315 8.21 -7.05 11.72
N LEU A 316 7.81 -7.66 10.59
CA LEU A 316 6.61 -8.50 10.55
C LEU A 316 6.77 -9.76 11.42
N ILE A 317 7.91 -10.46 11.31
CA ILE A 317 8.15 -11.69 12.07
C ILE A 317 8.23 -11.40 13.57
N ASP A 318 8.86 -10.30 13.98
CA ASP A 318 8.91 -9.89 15.39
C ASP A 318 7.51 -9.65 15.97
N LEU A 319 6.60 -9.05 15.18
CA LEU A 319 5.20 -8.89 15.57
C LEU A 319 4.47 -10.23 15.62
N LEU A 320 4.56 -11.04 14.57
CA LEU A 320 3.83 -12.31 14.49
C LEU A 320 4.10 -13.24 15.67
N PHE A 321 5.34 -13.32 16.12
CA PHE A 321 5.76 -14.21 17.21
C PHE A 321 5.89 -13.51 18.57
N GLY A 322 5.54 -12.22 18.65
CA GLY A 322 5.43 -11.47 19.91
C GLY A 322 6.76 -11.05 20.53
N GLU A 323 7.83 -10.98 19.73
CA GLU A 323 9.09 -10.34 20.13
C GLU A 323 8.90 -8.82 20.27
N ALA A 324 8.01 -8.26 19.44
CA ALA A 324 7.51 -6.90 19.54
C ALA A 324 6.00 -6.88 19.81
N ASN A 325 5.54 -5.91 20.60
CA ASN A 325 4.13 -5.67 20.84
C ASN A 325 3.63 -4.55 19.91
N PRO A 326 2.57 -4.77 19.10
CA PRO A 326 2.06 -3.72 18.22
C PRO A 326 1.53 -2.51 19.01
N SER A 327 1.87 -1.30 18.56
CA SER A 327 1.45 -0.05 19.16
C SER A 327 1.05 1.00 18.12
N GLY A 328 1.07 0.65 16.85
CA GLY A 328 0.65 1.52 15.75
C GLY A 328 -0.83 1.88 15.85
N ARG A 329 -1.18 3.09 15.37
CA ARG A 329 -2.55 3.56 15.25
C ARG A 329 -2.81 4.02 13.82
N LEU A 330 -4.05 3.83 13.35
CA LEU A 330 -4.45 4.27 12.01
C LEU A 330 -4.39 5.79 11.89
N PRO A 331 -3.62 6.32 10.92
CA PRO A 331 -3.55 7.76 10.67
C PRO A 331 -4.71 8.28 9.80
N LEU A 332 -5.64 7.40 9.44
CA LEU A 332 -6.81 7.69 8.61
C LEU A 332 -7.94 6.71 8.97
N THR A 333 -9.14 6.99 8.47
CA THR A 333 -10.33 6.14 8.66
C THR A 333 -10.40 5.10 7.56
N PHE A 334 -10.67 3.84 7.89
CA PHE A 334 -11.06 2.80 6.95
C PHE A 334 -12.58 2.81 6.82
N PRO A 335 -13.15 3.21 5.68
CA PRO A 335 -14.60 3.13 5.45
C PRO A 335 -15.02 1.68 5.23
N GLN A 336 -16.29 1.36 5.41
CA GLN A 336 -16.84 0.07 5.03
C GLN A 336 -16.96 -0.05 3.50
N ARG A 337 -17.34 1.03 2.83
CA ARG A 337 -17.49 1.15 1.38
C ARG A 337 -16.97 2.51 0.92
N LEU A 338 -16.55 2.60 -0.32
CA LEU A 338 -16.08 3.87 -0.91
C LEU A 338 -17.12 4.99 -0.79
N GLN A 339 -18.40 4.66 -0.98
CA GLN A 339 -19.52 5.61 -0.90
C GLN A 339 -19.76 6.18 0.51
N ASP A 340 -19.22 5.54 1.54
CA ASP A 340 -19.32 6.02 2.93
C ASP A 340 -18.29 7.12 3.24
N VAL A 341 -17.33 7.38 2.34
CA VAL A 341 -16.35 8.46 2.49
C VAL A 341 -17.06 9.82 2.27
N PRO A 342 -17.02 10.74 3.25
CA PRO A 342 -17.76 12.01 3.16
C PRO A 342 -17.51 12.82 1.88
N ALA A 343 -16.28 12.83 1.38
CA ALA A 343 -15.90 13.53 0.15
C ALA A 343 -16.49 12.92 -1.14
N MET A 344 -16.93 11.65 -1.13
CA MET A 344 -17.47 10.98 -2.32
C MET A 344 -18.78 11.58 -2.84
N ALA A 345 -19.50 12.34 -2.00
CA ALA A 345 -20.66 13.10 -2.45
C ALA A 345 -20.30 14.21 -3.45
N TYR A 346 -19.05 14.66 -3.47
CA TYR A 346 -18.57 15.83 -4.23
C TYR A 346 -17.49 15.48 -5.26
N TYR A 347 -16.82 14.35 -5.08
CA TYR A 347 -15.76 13.84 -5.97
C TYR A 347 -16.34 12.84 -7.00
N PRO A 348 -15.89 12.87 -8.27
CA PRO A 348 -14.87 13.70 -8.88
C PRO A 348 -15.37 15.09 -9.35
N GLY A 349 -16.56 15.52 -8.95
CA GLY A 349 -17.17 16.76 -9.36
C GLY A 349 -17.98 16.64 -10.65
N SER A 350 -18.36 17.78 -11.21
CA SER A 350 -19.15 17.85 -12.45
C SER A 350 -18.65 18.98 -13.35
N ASN A 351 -18.75 18.79 -14.67
CA ASN A 351 -18.35 19.79 -15.67
C ASN A 351 -16.93 20.35 -15.50
N GLY A 352 -15.98 19.50 -15.03
CA GLY A 352 -14.58 19.89 -14.79
C GLY A 352 -14.35 20.74 -13.53
N VAL A 353 -15.35 20.81 -12.64
CA VAL A 353 -15.25 21.56 -11.37
C VAL A 353 -15.53 20.62 -10.21
N VAL A 354 -14.65 20.65 -9.21
CA VAL A 354 -14.82 19.97 -7.92
C VAL A 354 -15.07 21.01 -6.84
N HIS A 355 -16.19 20.89 -6.14
CA HIS A 355 -16.53 21.74 -5.00
C HIS A 355 -16.23 20.98 -3.71
N TYR A 356 -15.35 21.52 -2.85
CA TYR A 356 -15.01 20.95 -1.53
C TYR A 356 -16.08 21.31 -0.50
N GLU A 357 -17.33 20.85 -0.72
CA GLU A 357 -18.48 21.22 0.10
C GLU A 357 -18.46 20.58 1.50
N GLU A 358 -17.69 19.49 1.69
CA GLU A 358 -17.42 18.92 3.01
C GLU A 358 -16.74 19.93 3.94
N GLY A 359 -15.99 20.88 3.38
CA GLY A 359 -15.36 21.96 4.13
C GLY A 359 -14.42 21.46 5.22
N LEU A 360 -14.79 21.64 6.49
CA LEU A 360 -13.99 21.21 7.64
C LEU A 360 -14.14 19.72 7.99
N ASP A 361 -15.15 19.05 7.43
CA ASP A 361 -15.49 17.66 7.75
C ASP A 361 -14.72 16.65 6.87
N VAL A 362 -13.42 16.87 6.72
CA VAL A 362 -12.51 16.00 5.97
C VAL A 362 -12.06 14.81 6.83
N GLY A 363 -12.02 13.62 6.24
CA GLY A 363 -11.54 12.41 6.88
C GLY A 363 -12.35 12.02 8.11
N TYR A 364 -11.70 11.69 9.23
CA TYR A 364 -12.36 11.26 10.46
C TYR A 364 -13.36 12.30 11.02
N ARG A 365 -13.17 13.57 10.72
CA ARG A 365 -14.07 14.64 11.17
C ARG A 365 -15.44 14.50 10.54
N GLY A 366 -15.50 14.12 9.25
CA GLY A 366 -16.76 13.82 8.58
C GLY A 366 -17.41 12.53 9.12
N PHE A 367 -16.63 11.52 9.43
CA PHE A 367 -17.14 10.29 10.07
C PHE A 367 -17.62 10.51 11.53
N ALA A 368 -17.21 11.59 12.18
CA ALA A 368 -17.71 11.96 13.52
C ALA A 368 -19.06 12.69 13.48
N ALA A 369 -19.58 13.06 12.30
CA ALA A 369 -20.90 13.67 12.17
C ALA A 369 -22.00 12.65 12.50
N ALA A 370 -23.11 13.12 13.10
CA ALA A 370 -24.18 12.26 13.61
C ALA A 370 -24.87 11.40 12.54
N GLU A 371 -24.84 11.82 11.27
CA GLU A 371 -25.49 11.15 10.14
C GLU A 371 -24.53 10.26 9.34
N ALA A 372 -23.25 10.22 9.72
CA ALA A 372 -22.23 9.45 9.00
C ALA A 372 -22.37 7.93 9.24
N SER A 373 -22.06 7.15 8.23
CA SER A 373 -21.94 5.69 8.38
C SER A 373 -20.80 5.34 9.33
N ALA A 374 -20.98 4.31 10.14
CA ALA A 374 -19.89 3.83 11.00
C ALA A 374 -18.72 3.34 10.15
N PRO A 375 -17.48 3.73 10.45
CA PRO A 375 -16.31 3.24 9.72
C PRO A 375 -16.06 1.76 10.00
N LEU A 376 -15.34 1.09 9.10
CA LEU A 376 -14.82 -0.27 9.32
C LEU A 376 -13.79 -0.24 10.47
N PHE A 377 -12.83 0.69 10.39
CA PHE A 377 -11.90 1.03 11.46
C PHE A 377 -11.77 2.56 11.55
N PRO A 378 -11.99 3.15 12.72
CA PRO A 378 -11.90 4.60 12.89
C PRO A 378 -10.43 5.08 12.88
N PHE A 379 -10.24 6.34 12.57
CA PHE A 379 -8.98 7.05 12.83
C PHE A 379 -8.52 6.83 14.27
N GLY A 380 -7.24 6.57 14.47
CA GLY A 380 -6.65 6.30 15.77
C GLY A 380 -6.76 4.84 16.24
N HIS A 381 -7.51 3.97 15.54
CA HIS A 381 -7.66 2.56 15.89
C HIS A 381 -6.35 1.79 15.77
N GLY A 382 -6.13 0.87 16.71
CA GLY A 382 -5.04 -0.09 16.71
C GLY A 382 -4.99 -0.87 18.02
N LEU A 383 -4.74 -2.16 17.94
CA LEU A 383 -4.71 -3.08 19.08
C LEU A 383 -3.29 -3.33 19.58
N SER A 384 -3.19 -3.91 20.76
CA SER A 384 -1.96 -4.38 21.41
C SER A 384 -2.14 -5.83 21.84
N TYR A 385 -1.03 -6.54 22.12
CA TYR A 385 -1.04 -7.86 22.75
C TYR A 385 -1.23 -7.79 24.28
N THR A 386 -1.33 -6.56 24.83
CA THR A 386 -1.69 -6.30 26.21
C THR A 386 -2.94 -5.45 26.31
N GLN A 387 -3.50 -5.29 27.51
CA GLN A 387 -4.69 -4.50 27.74
C GLN A 387 -4.36 -3.28 28.57
N PHE A 388 -4.76 -2.10 28.08
CA PHE A 388 -4.62 -0.84 28.78
C PHE A 388 -5.98 -0.39 29.30
N GLU A 389 -6.00 0.18 30.52
CA GLU A 389 -7.20 0.74 31.14
C GLU A 389 -6.95 2.17 31.55
N TYR A 390 -7.85 3.05 31.11
CA TYR A 390 -7.87 4.45 31.54
C TYR A 390 -8.72 4.59 32.80
N HIS A 391 -8.20 5.33 33.81
CA HIS A 391 -8.84 5.48 35.09
C HIS A 391 -9.32 6.90 35.36
N GLY A 392 -8.84 7.88 34.60
CA GLY A 392 -9.24 9.26 34.78
C GLY A 392 -8.65 10.23 33.79
N LEU A 393 -9.34 11.36 33.63
CA LEU A 393 -8.96 12.49 32.82
C LEU A 393 -9.20 13.78 33.63
N SER A 394 -8.20 14.65 33.68
CA SER A 394 -8.37 16.02 34.17
C SER A 394 -7.65 16.99 33.24
N ALA A 395 -8.13 18.25 33.20
CA ALA A 395 -7.50 19.28 32.37
C ALA A 395 -7.56 20.63 33.10
N ALA A 396 -6.53 21.42 32.95
CA ALA A 396 -6.43 22.79 33.46
C ALA A 396 -5.79 23.70 32.39
N PHE A 397 -6.36 24.90 32.21
CA PHE A 397 -5.81 25.91 31.33
C PHE A 397 -4.95 26.90 32.11
N ASP A 398 -3.70 27.06 31.71
CA ASP A 398 -2.79 28.09 32.20
C ASP A 398 -2.84 29.31 31.26
N ARG A 399 -3.44 30.42 31.77
CA ARG A 399 -3.59 31.66 31.00
C ARG A 399 -2.23 32.37 30.72
N GLN A 400 -1.22 32.14 31.58
CA GLN A 400 0.08 32.83 31.41
C GLN A 400 0.91 32.14 30.33
N GLN A 401 0.83 30.82 30.28
CA GLN A 401 1.56 30.00 29.29
C GLN A 401 0.74 29.78 28.00
N GLU A 402 -0.57 30.10 28.04
CA GLU A 402 -1.50 29.75 26.95
C GLU A 402 -1.51 28.26 26.62
N GLU A 403 -1.45 27.42 27.65
CA GLU A 403 -1.34 25.95 27.53
C GLU A 403 -2.43 25.26 28.36
N ILE A 404 -2.82 24.10 27.84
CA ILE A 404 -3.73 23.18 28.55
C ILE A 404 -2.89 22.00 29.02
N THR A 405 -2.80 21.83 30.33
CA THR A 405 -2.26 20.63 30.96
C THR A 405 -3.34 19.60 31.07
N VAL A 406 -3.20 18.49 30.36
CA VAL A 406 -4.07 17.31 30.45
C VAL A 406 -3.35 16.24 31.25
N THR A 407 -4.00 15.68 32.26
CA THR A 407 -3.48 14.58 33.07
C THR A 407 -4.37 13.36 32.87
N VAL A 408 -3.75 12.25 32.50
CA VAL A 408 -4.39 10.96 32.24
C VAL A 408 -3.78 9.91 33.15
N THR A 409 -4.60 9.16 33.87
CA THR A 409 -4.17 7.99 34.64
C THR A 409 -4.53 6.74 33.83
N LEU A 410 -3.50 5.91 33.56
CA LEU A 410 -3.68 4.66 32.83
C LEU A 410 -2.82 3.55 33.41
N SER A 411 -3.25 2.30 33.20
CA SER A 411 -2.53 1.11 33.63
C SER A 411 -2.46 0.04 32.53
N ASN A 412 -1.45 -0.81 32.61
CA ASN A 412 -1.33 -2.02 31.83
C ASN A 412 -1.88 -3.20 32.64
N GLN A 413 -3.04 -3.72 32.27
CA GLN A 413 -3.72 -4.84 32.94
C GLN A 413 -3.29 -6.22 32.43
N GLY A 414 -2.49 -6.28 31.38
CA GLY A 414 -2.06 -7.54 30.80
C GLY A 414 -0.70 -8.01 31.31
N GLU A 415 -0.23 -9.10 30.74
CA GLU A 415 1.01 -9.78 31.14
C GLU A 415 2.23 -9.39 30.32
N ARG A 416 2.08 -8.47 29.36
CA ARG A 416 3.15 -8.02 28.44
C ARG A 416 3.38 -6.53 28.59
N ALA A 417 4.65 -6.12 28.50
CA ALA A 417 4.96 -4.71 28.30
C ALA A 417 4.41 -4.22 26.95
N GLY A 418 4.01 -2.98 26.90
CA GLY A 418 3.48 -2.40 25.68
C GLY A 418 3.38 -0.90 25.74
N ASP A 419 3.12 -0.30 24.58
CA ASP A 419 2.96 1.13 24.42
C ASP A 419 1.50 1.45 24.11
N GLU A 420 0.91 2.38 24.89
CA GLU A 420 -0.39 2.95 24.58
C GLU A 420 -0.25 4.33 23.96
N VAL A 421 -1.13 4.67 23.02
CA VAL A 421 -1.21 6.00 22.42
C VAL A 421 -2.44 6.71 22.96
N ILE A 422 -2.23 7.57 23.96
CA ILE A 422 -3.23 8.47 24.51
C ILE A 422 -3.64 9.44 23.42
N GLN A 423 -4.95 9.59 23.16
CA GLN A 423 -5.48 10.51 22.15
C GLN A 423 -6.48 11.45 22.83
N ILE A 424 -6.25 12.76 22.69
CA ILE A 424 -7.13 13.80 23.25
C ILE A 424 -7.81 14.52 22.09
N TYR A 425 -9.12 14.41 22.09
CA TYR A 425 -9.98 15.09 21.12
C TYR A 425 -10.70 16.26 21.78
N ALA A 426 -11.13 17.23 20.98
CA ALA A 426 -11.94 18.37 21.44
C ALA A 426 -13.22 18.48 20.62
N SER A 427 -14.32 18.80 21.29
CA SER A 427 -15.56 19.23 20.69
C SER A 427 -16.00 20.58 21.28
N PHE A 428 -16.82 21.31 20.53
CA PHE A 428 -17.23 22.67 20.89
C PHE A 428 -18.75 22.82 20.78
N VAL A 429 -19.34 23.64 21.65
CA VAL A 429 -20.76 23.96 21.64
C VAL A 429 -20.94 25.46 21.71
N GLY A 430 -21.90 26.00 20.92
CA GLY A 430 -22.31 27.39 21.01
C GLY A 430 -21.32 28.41 20.44
N LEU A 431 -20.47 27.99 19.49
CA LEU A 431 -19.56 28.89 18.78
C LEU A 431 -20.26 29.58 17.61
N GLU A 432 -19.80 30.80 17.29
CA GLU A 432 -20.21 31.52 16.07
C GLU A 432 -19.48 30.94 14.84
N ALA A 433 -18.20 30.67 14.97
CA ALA A 433 -17.42 30.05 13.91
C ALA A 433 -17.67 28.54 13.81
N ARG A 434 -17.96 28.05 12.60
CA ARG A 434 -18.09 26.61 12.36
C ARG A 434 -16.79 25.88 12.77
N ARG A 435 -16.95 24.77 13.48
CA ARG A 435 -15.89 23.85 13.88
C ARG A 435 -16.24 22.43 13.45
N PRO A 436 -15.25 21.56 13.22
CA PRO A 436 -15.52 20.13 13.12
C PRO A 436 -16.18 19.61 14.39
N THR A 437 -17.00 18.59 14.24
CA THR A 437 -17.67 17.91 15.38
C THR A 437 -16.66 17.38 16.39
N LEU A 438 -15.53 16.86 15.92
CA LEU A 438 -14.45 16.28 16.72
C LEU A 438 -13.09 16.62 16.12
N MET A 439 -12.14 17.05 16.95
CA MET A 439 -10.77 17.41 16.54
C MET A 439 -9.74 16.73 17.43
N LEU A 440 -8.77 16.00 16.87
CA LEU A 440 -7.59 15.56 17.62
C LEU A 440 -6.73 16.79 17.94
N VAL A 441 -6.58 17.09 19.22
CA VAL A 441 -5.84 18.27 19.70
C VAL A 441 -4.51 17.90 20.36
N GLY A 442 -4.37 16.65 20.82
CA GLY A 442 -3.12 16.17 21.38
C GLY A 442 -3.04 14.64 21.39
N PHE A 443 -1.83 14.11 21.37
CA PHE A 443 -1.57 12.69 21.60
C PHE A 443 -0.19 12.48 22.19
N SER A 444 -0.03 11.35 22.90
CA SER A 444 1.27 10.94 23.46
C SER A 444 1.36 9.43 23.52
N LYS A 445 2.56 8.89 23.25
CA LYS A 445 2.85 7.47 23.37
C LYS A 445 3.53 7.20 24.70
N VAL A 446 3.00 6.24 25.47
CA VAL A 446 3.45 5.91 26.82
C VAL A 446 3.72 4.40 26.91
N SER A 447 4.93 4.04 27.37
CA SER A 447 5.33 2.65 27.60
C SER A 447 5.00 2.24 29.03
N LEU A 448 4.39 1.06 29.20
CA LEU A 448 4.04 0.50 30.51
C LEU A 448 4.47 -0.97 30.62
N LEU A 449 5.06 -1.30 31.75
CA LEU A 449 5.30 -2.68 32.15
C LEU A 449 4.00 -3.36 32.59
N PRO A 450 3.95 -4.71 32.65
CA PRO A 450 2.81 -5.44 33.20
C PRO A 450 2.45 -4.97 34.62
N GLY A 451 1.18 -4.65 34.86
CA GLY A 451 0.68 -4.17 36.15
C GLY A 451 1.06 -2.73 36.51
N GLU A 452 1.81 -2.04 35.66
CA GLU A 452 2.21 -0.66 35.92
C GLU A 452 1.03 0.30 35.75
N THR A 453 0.94 1.29 36.65
CA THR A 453 -0.01 2.40 36.58
C THR A 453 0.78 3.70 36.60
N VAL A 454 0.46 4.61 35.67
CA VAL A 454 1.14 5.90 35.56
C VAL A 454 0.12 7.04 35.49
N GLU A 455 0.50 8.19 36.01
CA GLU A 455 -0.11 9.48 35.75
C GLU A 455 0.72 10.18 34.67
N HIS A 456 0.17 10.33 33.48
CA HIS A 456 0.83 10.94 32.33
C HIS A 456 0.28 12.34 32.07
N ARG A 457 1.19 13.31 31.88
CA ARG A 457 0.85 14.70 31.58
C ARG A 457 1.16 15.01 30.13
N LEU A 458 0.17 15.62 29.47
CA LEU A 458 0.25 16.09 28.09
C LEU A 458 -0.01 17.59 28.06
N ILE A 459 0.88 18.33 27.43
CA ILE A 459 0.71 19.77 27.22
C ILE A 459 0.14 20.01 25.82
N ILE A 460 -0.98 20.70 25.76
CA ILE A 460 -1.66 21.07 24.51
C ILE A 460 -1.62 22.60 24.40
N PRO A 461 -0.90 23.16 23.42
CA PRO A 461 -0.93 24.60 23.16
C PRO A 461 -2.36 25.06 22.82
N ARG A 462 -2.76 26.23 23.31
CA ARG A 462 -4.06 26.86 23.01
C ARG A 462 -4.36 26.92 21.52
N GLU A 463 -3.32 27.12 20.71
CA GLU A 463 -3.40 27.18 19.24
C GLU A 463 -4.10 25.97 18.62
N ARG A 464 -4.01 24.79 19.25
CA ARG A 464 -4.70 23.58 18.79
C ARG A 464 -6.24 23.69 18.88
N LEU A 465 -6.75 24.62 19.64
CA LEU A 465 -8.17 24.95 19.76
C LEU A 465 -8.59 26.12 18.86
N GLY A 466 -7.65 26.75 18.18
CA GLY A 466 -7.88 27.90 17.31
C GLY A 466 -8.55 27.55 15.98
N TYR A 467 -9.03 28.56 15.30
CA TYR A 467 -9.48 28.50 13.91
C TYR A 467 -8.93 29.67 13.10
N TRP A 468 -8.79 29.47 11.81
CA TRP A 468 -8.40 30.56 10.92
C TRP A 468 -9.57 31.52 10.69
N CYS A 469 -9.40 32.75 11.11
CA CYS A 469 -10.39 33.81 10.89
C CYS A 469 -10.01 34.59 9.62
N VAL A 470 -10.85 34.48 8.58
CA VAL A 470 -10.60 35.14 7.29
C VAL A 470 -10.58 36.64 7.41
N ASP A 471 -11.46 37.23 8.23
CA ASP A 471 -11.53 38.68 8.40
C ASP A 471 -10.31 39.26 9.10
N ARG A 472 -9.75 38.50 10.05
CA ARG A 472 -8.54 38.89 10.80
C ARG A 472 -7.25 38.48 10.14
N GLN A 473 -7.29 37.62 9.12
CA GLN A 473 -6.13 36.96 8.50
C GLN A 473 -5.17 36.36 9.54
N ALA A 474 -5.73 35.77 10.61
CA ALA A 474 -5.02 35.20 11.74
C ALA A 474 -5.80 34.09 12.41
N TYR A 475 -5.12 33.24 13.19
CA TYR A 475 -5.80 32.34 14.10
C TYR A 475 -6.56 33.12 15.19
N ALA A 476 -7.80 32.71 15.42
CA ALA A 476 -8.67 33.27 16.42
C ALA A 476 -9.19 32.20 17.37
N TYR A 477 -9.58 32.64 18.55
CA TYR A 477 -10.10 31.78 19.62
C TYR A 477 -11.43 32.40 20.11
N GLU A 478 -12.41 31.56 20.32
CA GLU A 478 -13.64 31.98 20.95
C GLU A 478 -13.61 31.54 22.42
N ALA A 479 -14.00 32.45 23.31
CA ALA A 479 -14.15 32.19 24.76
C ALA A 479 -15.41 31.35 24.99
N ALA A 480 -15.36 30.08 24.65
CA ALA A 480 -16.48 29.19 24.82
C ALA A 480 -16.06 27.89 25.53
N PRO A 481 -16.98 27.19 26.16
CA PRO A 481 -16.69 25.91 26.73
C PRO A 481 -16.34 24.91 25.59
N CYS A 482 -15.25 24.19 25.77
CA CYS A 482 -14.95 23.01 25.00
C CYS A 482 -14.97 21.77 25.88
N THR A 483 -15.26 20.63 25.31
CA THR A 483 -15.11 19.34 25.98
C THR A 483 -13.89 18.63 25.40
N LEU A 484 -12.95 18.24 26.26
CA LEU A 484 -11.86 17.36 25.90
C LEU A 484 -12.30 15.93 26.15
N HIS A 485 -12.03 15.07 25.19
CA HIS A 485 -12.38 13.66 25.22
C HIS A 485 -11.08 12.84 25.15
N LEU A 486 -10.93 11.91 26.08
CA LEU A 486 -9.87 10.89 26.04
C LEU A 486 -10.41 9.66 25.32
N GLY A 487 -9.67 9.18 24.32
CA GLY A 487 -10.09 8.01 23.55
C GLY A 487 -8.95 7.11 23.08
N ARG A 488 -9.32 5.90 22.68
CA ARG A 488 -8.45 4.96 21.94
C ARG A 488 -8.51 5.17 20.45
N SER A 489 -9.54 5.86 19.99
CA SER A 489 -9.77 6.22 18.58
C SER A 489 -10.82 7.34 18.51
N ALA A 490 -11.06 7.87 17.32
CA ALA A 490 -12.10 8.88 17.09
C ALA A 490 -13.53 8.38 17.34
N SER A 491 -13.76 7.08 17.47
CA SER A 491 -15.06 6.47 17.76
C SER A 491 -15.12 5.73 19.10
N ASP A 492 -14.01 5.68 19.84
CA ASP A 492 -13.92 5.05 21.17
C ASP A 492 -13.41 6.08 22.18
N LEU A 493 -14.33 6.89 22.70
CA LEU A 493 -14.07 7.97 23.67
C LEU A 493 -14.52 7.52 25.06
N SER A 494 -13.60 7.45 26.01
CA SER A 494 -13.79 6.82 27.31
C SER A 494 -14.10 7.82 28.44
N PHE A 495 -13.53 9.03 28.37
CA PHE A 495 -13.67 10.06 29.41
C PHE A 495 -13.80 11.45 28.80
N ASP A 496 -14.57 12.29 29.49
CA ASP A 496 -14.81 13.68 29.08
C ASP A 496 -14.48 14.64 30.24
N VAL A 497 -13.93 15.79 29.89
CA VAL A 497 -13.71 16.89 30.80
C VAL A 497 -14.06 18.21 30.14
N ALA A 498 -14.95 18.97 30.76
CA ALA A 498 -15.27 20.32 30.29
C ALA A 498 -14.17 21.32 30.67
N LEU A 499 -13.79 22.18 29.76
CA LEU A 499 -12.77 23.19 29.93
C LEU A 499 -13.23 24.54 29.36
N ARG A 500 -12.90 25.63 30.03
CA ARG A 500 -12.98 26.99 29.47
C ARG A 500 -11.59 27.52 29.22
N VAL A 501 -11.43 28.03 28.02
CA VAL A 501 -10.17 28.60 27.55
C VAL A 501 -10.41 30.06 27.23
N ASP A 502 -10.41 30.88 28.30
CA ASP A 502 -10.76 32.33 28.25
C ASP A 502 -9.49 33.19 28.10
#